data_6e6614d532841a26060b6e313ccd4ed3
#
_entry.id   6e6614d532841a26060b6e313ccd4ed3
#
_cell.length_a   1.000
_cell.length_b   1.000
_cell.length_c   1.000
_cell.angle_alpha   90.00
_cell.angle_beta   90.00
_cell.angle_gamma   90.00
#
_symmetry.space_group_name_H-M   'P 1'
#
loop_
_entity.id
_entity.type
_entity.pdbx_description
1 polymer ?
#
loop_
_entity_poly.entity_id
_entity_poly.type
_entity_poly.pdbx_seq_one_letter_code
_entity_poly.pdbx_strand_id
1 'polypeptide(L)'
;MTDNRAVSRGLKLLCLGQVTAALIFLPFPLLRAAAFAATLLLAVAGLYRTGCRIAIPVVLAALAAGLLPIPSMLSYAAVEVLRLAAFCLVYAAAARRMEAAGTAAWGRRVQGLCILCTALELAGYFCAALYPGSEIPKVPMMLCMGGLLVSTLLYLAFLVRASEALTG
;
A
#
# COMPACT_ATOMS: atom_id res chain seq x y z
N MET A 1 25.51 -7.81 -2.58
CA MET A 1 25.02 -6.42 -2.74
C MET A 1 23.96 -6.43 -3.85
N THR A 2 22.71 -6.07 -3.53
CA THR A 2 21.67 -5.94 -4.57
C THR A 2 21.96 -4.69 -5.40
N ASP A 3 22.01 -4.85 -6.72
CA ASP A 3 22.26 -3.77 -7.67
C ASP A 3 21.16 -2.70 -7.55
N ASN A 4 21.50 -1.42 -7.47
CA ASN A 4 20.54 -0.32 -7.40
C ASN A 4 19.53 -0.35 -8.56
N ARG A 5 19.99 -0.77 -9.76
CA ARG A 5 19.11 -0.94 -10.92
C ARG A 5 18.06 -2.05 -10.69
N ALA A 6 18.42 -3.14 -10.01
CA ALA A 6 17.47 -4.20 -9.68
C ALA A 6 16.41 -3.71 -8.70
N VAL A 7 16.80 -2.91 -7.71
CA VAL A 7 15.87 -2.32 -6.73
C VAL A 7 14.96 -1.29 -7.39
N SER A 8 15.49 -0.40 -8.23
CA SER A 8 14.66 0.55 -8.98
C SER A 8 13.62 -0.16 -9.85
N ARG A 9 14.02 -1.22 -10.57
CA ARG A 9 13.06 -2.05 -11.33
C ARG A 9 12.01 -2.70 -10.41
N GLY A 10 12.40 -3.14 -9.21
CA GLY A 10 11.48 -3.68 -8.21
C GLY A 10 10.45 -2.64 -7.77
N LEU A 11 10.87 -1.41 -7.47
CA LEU A 11 9.98 -0.31 -7.11
C LEU A 11 9.00 0.07 -8.24
N LYS A 12 9.47 0.05 -9.50
CA LYS A 12 8.60 0.26 -10.68
C LYS A 12 7.55 -0.84 -10.82
N LEU A 13 7.91 -2.11 -10.54
CA LEU A 13 6.94 -3.20 -10.53
C LEU A 13 5.90 -3.03 -9.43
N LEU A 14 6.31 -2.59 -8.23
CA LEU A 14 5.37 -2.28 -7.15
C LEU A 14 4.43 -1.14 -7.54
N CYS A 15 4.95 -0.08 -8.17
CA CYS A 15 4.14 1.03 -8.67
C CYS A 15 3.11 0.54 -9.70
N LEU A 16 3.53 -0.27 -10.68
CA LEU A 16 2.64 -0.86 -11.67
C LEU A 16 1.58 -1.76 -11.01
N GLY A 17 1.96 -2.53 -9.99
CA GLY A 17 1.04 -3.34 -9.19
C GLY A 17 -0.04 -2.51 -8.50
N GLN A 18 0.31 -1.34 -7.95
CA GLN A 18 -0.69 -0.44 -7.36
C GLN A 18 -1.64 0.15 -8.40
N VAL A 19 -1.14 0.49 -9.59
CA VAL A 19 -1.99 0.97 -10.69
C VAL A 19 -2.93 -0.13 -11.18
N THR A 20 -2.44 -1.38 -11.34
CA THR A 20 -3.28 -2.51 -11.75
C THR A 20 -4.32 -2.86 -10.69
N ALA A 21 -4.04 -2.63 -9.39
CA ALA A 21 -5.01 -2.83 -8.32
C ALA A 21 -6.27 -1.95 -8.48
N ALA A 22 -6.16 -0.76 -9.09
CA ALA A 22 -7.31 0.08 -9.37
C ALA A 22 -8.32 -0.58 -10.32
N LEU A 23 -7.86 -1.48 -11.21
CA LEU A 23 -8.72 -2.20 -12.15
C LEU A 23 -9.62 -3.25 -11.46
N ILE A 24 -9.31 -3.63 -10.21
CA ILE A 24 -10.13 -4.57 -9.43
C ILE A 24 -11.51 -3.99 -9.12
N PHE A 25 -11.64 -2.66 -9.10
CA PHE A 25 -12.93 -1.98 -8.85
C PHE A 25 -13.85 -1.91 -10.07
N LEU A 26 -13.39 -2.33 -11.26
CA LEU A 26 -14.23 -2.36 -12.44
C LEU A 26 -15.28 -3.47 -12.36
N PRO A 27 -16.49 -3.28 -12.96
CA PRO A 27 -17.62 -4.19 -12.81
C PRO A 27 -17.49 -5.50 -13.62
N PHE A 28 -16.33 -5.76 -14.25
CA PHE A 28 -16.10 -6.93 -15.11
C PHE A 28 -15.40 -8.06 -14.34
N PRO A 29 -16.06 -9.22 -14.05
CA PRO A 29 -15.49 -10.25 -13.18
C PRO A 29 -14.18 -10.87 -13.71
N LEU A 30 -14.09 -11.12 -15.00
CA LEU A 30 -12.86 -11.65 -15.63
C LEU A 30 -11.70 -10.64 -15.54
N LEU A 31 -11.99 -9.35 -15.77
CA LEU A 31 -10.98 -8.30 -15.66
C LEU A 31 -10.50 -8.12 -14.21
N ARG A 32 -11.43 -8.23 -13.24
CA ARG A 32 -11.09 -8.19 -11.81
C ARG A 32 -10.16 -9.35 -11.42
N ALA A 33 -10.47 -10.56 -11.85
CA ALA A 33 -9.63 -11.74 -11.58
C ALA A 33 -8.24 -11.59 -12.20
N ALA A 34 -8.17 -11.14 -13.46
CA ALA A 34 -6.90 -10.89 -14.14
C ALA A 34 -6.10 -9.78 -13.48
N ALA A 35 -6.75 -8.67 -13.11
CA ALA A 35 -6.13 -7.54 -12.40
C ALA A 35 -5.60 -7.97 -11.02
N PHE A 36 -6.35 -8.78 -10.28
CA PHE A 36 -5.93 -9.31 -9.00
C PHE A 36 -4.68 -10.20 -9.14
N ALA A 37 -4.68 -11.13 -10.08
CA ALA A 37 -3.53 -12.00 -10.37
C ALA A 37 -2.30 -11.18 -10.80
N ALA A 38 -2.48 -10.20 -11.70
CA ALA A 38 -1.41 -9.32 -12.15
C ALA A 38 -0.84 -8.49 -10.99
N THR A 39 -1.70 -7.91 -10.16
CA THR A 39 -1.29 -7.13 -8.97
C THR A 39 -0.45 -7.98 -8.02
N LEU A 40 -0.88 -9.20 -7.75
CA LEU A 40 -0.16 -10.14 -6.88
C LEU A 40 1.21 -10.49 -7.45
N LEU A 41 1.28 -10.87 -8.72
CA LEU A 41 2.53 -11.21 -9.39
C LEU A 41 3.51 -10.04 -9.41
N LEU A 42 3.02 -8.83 -9.72
CA LEU A 42 3.83 -7.62 -9.74
C LEU A 42 4.33 -7.25 -8.33
N ALA A 43 3.48 -7.39 -7.31
CA ALA A 43 3.86 -7.14 -5.93
C ALA A 43 4.95 -8.12 -5.47
N VAL A 44 4.76 -9.42 -5.67
CA VAL A 44 5.75 -10.44 -5.27
C VAL A 44 7.07 -10.26 -6.04
N ALA A 45 7.02 -10.06 -7.36
CA ALA A 45 8.21 -9.83 -8.18
C ALA A 45 8.92 -8.53 -7.79
N GLY A 46 8.17 -7.47 -7.49
CA GLY A 46 8.69 -6.19 -7.02
C GLY A 46 9.39 -6.32 -5.66
N LEU A 47 8.75 -6.96 -4.68
CA LEU A 47 9.32 -7.22 -3.36
C LEU A 47 10.56 -8.10 -3.41
N TYR A 48 10.56 -9.11 -4.26
CA TYR A 48 11.73 -9.96 -4.46
C TYR A 48 12.92 -9.16 -5.01
N ARG A 49 12.70 -8.32 -6.02
CA ARG A 49 13.74 -7.50 -6.66
C ARG A 49 14.23 -6.35 -5.76
N THR A 50 13.38 -5.79 -4.93
CA THR A 50 13.79 -4.78 -3.93
C THR A 50 14.64 -5.38 -2.80
N GLY A 51 14.70 -6.70 -2.69
CA GLY A 51 15.34 -7.42 -1.59
C GLY A 51 14.50 -7.46 -0.32
N CYS A 52 13.25 -6.98 -0.36
CA CYS A 52 12.35 -6.94 0.78
C CYS A 52 11.52 -8.23 0.88
N ARG A 53 12.19 -9.39 0.95
CA ARG A 53 11.54 -10.70 0.98
C ARG A 53 10.60 -10.89 2.19
N ILE A 54 10.91 -10.23 3.31
CA ILE A 54 10.09 -10.26 4.54
C ILE A 54 8.70 -9.65 4.32
N ALA A 55 8.55 -8.72 3.37
CA ALA A 55 7.24 -8.15 3.04
C ALA A 55 6.33 -9.11 2.23
N ILE A 56 6.88 -10.15 1.61
CA ILE A 56 6.08 -11.12 0.82
C ILE A 56 5.05 -11.84 1.71
N PRO A 57 5.43 -12.48 2.84
CA PRO A 57 4.43 -13.10 3.72
C PRO A 57 3.45 -12.09 4.30
N VAL A 58 3.83 -10.83 4.53
CA VAL A 58 2.92 -9.78 5.00
C VAL A 58 1.84 -9.47 3.95
N VAL A 59 2.22 -9.36 2.68
CA VAL A 59 1.26 -9.15 1.57
C VAL A 59 0.36 -10.37 1.40
N LEU A 60 0.89 -11.58 1.50
CA LEU A 60 0.08 -12.81 1.43
C LEU A 60 -0.88 -12.91 2.62
N ALA A 61 -0.45 -12.52 3.83
CA ALA A 61 -1.31 -12.46 5.00
C ALA A 61 -2.43 -11.41 4.83
N ALA A 62 -2.15 -10.26 4.24
CA ALA A 62 -3.18 -9.26 3.92
C ALA A 62 -4.24 -9.82 2.96
N LEU A 63 -3.82 -10.54 1.92
CA LEU A 63 -4.73 -11.21 0.99
C LEU A 63 -5.56 -12.29 1.69
N ALA A 64 -4.94 -13.12 2.52
CA ALA A 64 -5.63 -14.15 3.29
C ALA A 64 -6.66 -13.53 4.24
N ALA A 65 -6.32 -12.43 4.94
CA ALA A 65 -7.23 -11.71 5.82
C ALA A 65 -8.45 -11.17 5.06
N GLY A 66 -8.27 -10.71 3.81
CA GLY A 66 -9.37 -10.25 2.96
C GLY A 66 -10.28 -11.36 2.42
N LEU A 67 -9.81 -12.61 2.42
CA LEU A 67 -10.57 -13.77 1.94
C LEU A 67 -11.25 -14.57 3.07
N LEU A 68 -10.84 -14.37 4.32
CA LEU A 68 -11.42 -15.07 5.46
C LEU A 68 -12.83 -14.58 5.78
N PRO A 69 -13.76 -15.48 6.20
CA PRO A 69 -15.11 -15.13 6.63
C PRO A 69 -15.09 -14.53 8.05
N ILE A 70 -14.29 -13.48 8.24
CA ILE A 70 -14.21 -12.71 9.49
C ILE A 70 -15.16 -11.51 9.39
N PRO A 71 -15.70 -10.97 10.51
CA PRO A 71 -16.48 -9.74 10.47
C PRO A 71 -15.79 -8.65 9.63
N SER A 72 -16.51 -8.05 8.71
CA SER A 72 -15.96 -7.13 7.70
C SER A 72 -15.08 -6.02 8.29
N MET A 73 -15.40 -5.58 9.49
CA MET A 73 -14.67 -4.56 10.25
C MET A 73 -13.25 -5.00 10.63
N LEU A 74 -13.11 -6.22 11.17
CA LEU A 74 -11.80 -6.76 11.57
C LEU A 74 -10.96 -7.15 10.34
N SER A 75 -11.59 -7.73 9.33
CA SER A 75 -10.95 -8.07 8.06
C SER A 75 -10.38 -6.82 7.38
N TYR A 76 -11.17 -5.75 7.27
CA TYR A 76 -10.73 -4.49 6.71
C TYR A 76 -9.54 -3.90 7.48
N ALA A 77 -9.65 -3.80 8.81
CA ALA A 77 -8.58 -3.28 9.64
C ALA A 77 -7.29 -4.12 9.51
N ALA A 78 -7.39 -5.43 9.49
CA ALA A 78 -6.24 -6.32 9.32
C ALA A 78 -5.57 -6.11 7.96
N VAL A 79 -6.33 -6.00 6.87
CA VAL A 79 -5.79 -5.74 5.53
C VAL A 79 -5.05 -4.41 5.50
N GLU A 80 -5.62 -3.33 6.05
CA GLU A 80 -5.01 -2.00 6.02
C GLU A 80 -3.75 -1.90 6.88
N VAL A 81 -3.76 -2.51 8.07
CA VAL A 81 -2.55 -2.58 8.92
C VAL A 81 -1.44 -3.38 8.25
N LEU A 82 -1.76 -4.51 7.63
CA LEU A 82 -0.77 -5.32 6.90
C LEU A 82 -0.26 -4.60 5.64
N ARG A 83 -1.12 -3.87 4.94
CA ARG A 83 -0.73 -3.02 3.80
C ARG A 83 0.27 -1.94 4.25
N LEU A 84 -0.02 -1.25 5.35
CA LEU A 84 0.87 -0.24 5.93
C LEU A 84 2.20 -0.86 6.38
N ALA A 85 2.16 -2.04 7.01
CA ALA A 85 3.37 -2.76 7.42
C ALA A 85 4.24 -3.13 6.20
N ALA A 86 3.64 -3.61 5.11
CA ALA A 86 4.35 -3.89 3.87
C ALA A 86 5.01 -2.63 3.29
N PHE A 87 4.31 -1.48 3.29
CA PHE A 87 4.88 -0.19 2.89
C PHE A 87 6.08 0.21 3.75
N CYS A 88 5.96 0.11 5.08
CA CYS A 88 7.05 0.44 6.01
C CYS A 88 8.28 -0.46 5.79
N LEU A 89 8.07 -1.73 5.48
CA LEU A 89 9.17 -2.66 5.15
C LEU A 89 9.87 -2.29 3.84
N VAL A 90 9.10 -1.91 2.81
CA VAL A 90 9.66 -1.42 1.53
C VAL A 90 10.44 -0.12 1.76
N TYR A 91 9.88 0.80 2.56
CA TYR A 91 10.57 2.02 2.94
C TYR A 91 11.89 1.72 3.65
N ALA A 92 11.90 0.86 4.66
CA ALA A 92 13.11 0.49 5.39
C ALA A 92 14.18 -0.15 4.49
N ALA A 93 13.77 -0.97 3.52
CA ALA A 93 14.68 -1.56 2.54
C ALA A 93 15.31 -0.52 1.58
N ALA A 94 14.58 0.56 1.27
CA ALA A 94 15.03 1.64 0.40
C ALA A 94 15.76 2.75 1.15
N ALA A 95 15.51 2.95 2.44
CA ALA A 95 15.92 4.12 3.23
C ALA A 95 17.42 4.43 3.14
N ARG A 96 18.28 3.42 3.37
CA ARG A 96 19.75 3.60 3.33
C ARG A 96 20.25 4.10 1.98
N ARG A 97 19.60 3.69 0.90
CA ARG A 97 19.96 4.06 -0.47
C ARG A 97 19.43 5.45 -0.82
N MET A 98 18.25 5.77 -0.28
CA MET A 98 17.67 7.11 -0.38
C MET A 98 18.48 8.15 0.40
N GLU A 99 19.16 7.76 1.48
CA GLU A 99 20.10 8.62 2.20
C GLU A 99 21.27 9.05 1.31
N ALA A 100 21.87 8.11 0.60
CA ALA A 100 22.93 8.40 -0.35
C ALA A 100 22.49 9.34 -1.48
N ALA A 101 21.22 9.32 -1.86
CA ALA A 101 20.62 10.19 -2.88
C ALA A 101 20.04 11.52 -2.32
N GLY A 102 20.20 11.80 -1.02
CA GLY A 102 19.69 13.03 -0.38
C GLY A 102 18.16 13.11 -0.25
N THR A 103 17.42 12.05 -0.54
CA THR A 103 15.94 12.04 -0.56
C THR A 103 15.31 11.38 0.68
N ALA A 104 16.11 10.93 1.64
CA ALA A 104 15.64 10.21 2.82
C ALA A 104 14.70 11.04 3.72
N ALA A 105 14.97 12.36 3.87
CA ALA A 105 14.12 13.24 4.68
C ALA A 105 12.70 13.34 4.11
N TRP A 106 12.58 13.43 2.80
CA TRP A 106 11.29 13.40 2.11
C TRP A 106 10.60 12.06 2.30
N GLY A 107 11.32 10.93 2.14
CA GLY A 107 10.77 9.59 2.35
C GLY A 107 10.20 9.40 3.76
N ARG A 108 10.90 9.86 4.81
CA ARG A 108 10.40 9.84 6.20
C ARG A 108 9.11 10.64 6.38
N ARG A 109 9.01 11.82 5.74
CA ARG A 109 7.77 12.63 5.79
C ARG A 109 6.61 11.89 5.12
N VAL A 110 6.84 11.29 3.96
CA VAL A 110 5.81 10.51 3.26
C VAL A 110 5.37 9.31 4.10
N GLN A 111 6.32 8.59 4.71
CA GLN A 111 6.00 7.49 5.62
C GLN A 111 5.12 7.93 6.79
N GLY A 112 5.47 9.03 7.45
CA GLY A 112 4.68 9.58 8.56
C GLY A 112 3.27 9.99 8.12
N LEU A 113 3.14 10.62 6.95
CA LEU A 113 1.84 10.98 6.37
C LEU A 113 1.00 9.75 6.01
N CYS A 114 1.60 8.70 5.45
CA CYS A 114 0.88 7.45 5.17
C CYS A 114 0.35 6.80 6.46
N ILE A 115 1.15 6.77 7.53
CA ILE A 115 0.72 6.26 8.84
C ILE A 115 -0.46 7.08 9.36
N LEU A 116 -0.37 8.41 9.31
CA LEU A 116 -1.44 9.29 9.75
C LEU A 116 -2.72 9.09 8.92
N CYS A 117 -2.61 9.04 7.60
CA CYS A 117 -3.74 8.82 6.71
C CYS A 117 -4.42 7.47 6.96
N THR A 118 -3.65 6.39 7.15
CA THR A 118 -4.20 5.07 7.48
C THR A 118 -4.86 5.05 8.86
N ALA A 119 -4.31 5.76 9.85
CA ALA A 119 -4.95 5.90 11.15
C ALA A 119 -6.30 6.65 11.06
N LEU A 120 -6.37 7.73 10.28
CA LEU A 120 -7.61 8.47 10.03
C LEU A 120 -8.62 7.64 9.24
N GLU A 121 -8.17 6.87 8.25
CA GLU A 121 -8.98 5.94 7.49
C GLU A 121 -9.64 4.90 8.41
N LEU A 122 -8.85 4.23 9.25
CA LEU A 122 -9.34 3.24 10.21
C LEU A 122 -10.30 3.88 11.22
N ALA A 123 -9.96 5.03 11.78
CA ALA A 123 -10.84 5.75 12.71
C ALA A 123 -12.18 6.11 12.05
N GLY A 124 -12.17 6.61 10.82
CA GLY A 124 -13.38 6.91 10.05
C GLY A 124 -14.22 5.66 9.80
N TYR A 125 -13.58 4.55 9.41
CA TYR A 125 -14.26 3.27 9.18
C TYR A 125 -14.92 2.72 10.46
N PHE A 126 -14.20 2.73 11.59
CA PHE A 126 -14.73 2.28 12.88
C PHE A 126 -15.88 3.18 13.36
N CYS A 127 -15.75 4.50 13.24
CA CYS A 127 -16.84 5.41 13.59
C CYS A 127 -18.09 5.16 12.73
N ALA A 128 -17.94 4.97 11.42
CA ALA A 128 -19.06 4.67 10.54
C ALA A 128 -19.72 3.32 10.85
N ALA A 129 -18.94 2.32 11.25
CA ALA A 129 -19.44 0.99 11.61
C ALA A 129 -20.16 0.96 12.96
N LEU A 130 -19.74 1.79 13.93
CA LEU A 130 -20.36 1.86 15.25
C LEU A 130 -21.68 2.65 15.28
N TYR A 131 -21.91 3.56 14.31
CA TYR A 131 -23.08 4.44 14.25
C TYR A 131 -23.85 4.32 12.93
N PRO A 132 -24.38 3.15 12.57
CA PRO A 132 -24.94 2.89 11.24
C PRO A 132 -26.27 3.61 10.93
N GLY A 133 -26.89 4.25 11.91
CA GLY A 133 -28.25 4.86 11.77
C GLY A 133 -28.32 6.37 11.88
N SER A 134 -27.19 7.08 12.03
CA SER A 134 -27.18 8.54 12.22
C SER A 134 -26.84 9.28 10.90
N GLU A 135 -27.24 10.55 10.78
CA GLU A 135 -26.77 11.42 9.67
C GLU A 135 -25.24 11.70 9.72
N ILE A 136 -24.61 11.36 10.85
CA ILE A 136 -23.19 11.49 11.14
C ILE A 136 -22.28 10.58 10.28
N PRO A 137 -22.70 9.41 9.70
CA PRO A 137 -21.77 8.52 8.98
C PRO A 137 -21.16 9.14 7.73
N LYS A 138 -21.68 10.22 7.18
CA LYS A 138 -21.13 10.84 5.96
C LYS A 138 -19.73 11.40 6.17
N VAL A 139 -19.46 12.06 7.29
CA VAL A 139 -18.14 12.65 7.59
C VAL A 139 -17.08 11.58 7.87
N PRO A 140 -17.30 10.59 8.76
CA PRO A 140 -16.38 9.47 8.93
C PRO A 140 -16.11 8.69 7.65
N MET A 141 -17.13 8.47 6.81
CA MET A 141 -17.00 7.78 5.53
C MET A 141 -16.13 8.59 4.55
N MET A 142 -16.29 9.91 4.51
CA MET A 142 -15.43 10.80 3.72
C MET A 142 -13.98 10.79 4.22
N LEU A 143 -13.77 10.77 5.54
CA LEU A 143 -12.43 10.64 6.13
C LEU A 143 -11.78 9.30 5.77
N CYS A 144 -12.54 8.21 5.81
CA CYS A 144 -12.08 6.89 5.41
C CYS A 144 -11.65 6.89 3.94
N MET A 145 -12.53 7.31 3.04
CA MET A 145 -12.24 7.35 1.59
C MET A 145 -11.10 8.31 1.25
N GLY A 146 -11.06 9.48 1.89
CA GLY A 146 -10.00 10.47 1.72
C GLY A 146 -8.65 9.95 2.22
N GLY A 147 -8.63 9.32 3.38
CA GLY A 147 -7.43 8.71 3.96
C GLY A 147 -6.84 7.62 3.05
N LEU A 148 -7.70 6.72 2.55
CA LEU A 148 -7.32 5.66 1.62
C LEU A 148 -6.73 6.24 0.32
N LEU A 149 -7.41 7.22 -0.29
CA LEU A 149 -6.95 7.83 -1.54
C LEU A 149 -5.61 8.54 -1.34
N VAL A 150 -5.49 9.37 -0.31
CA VAL A 150 -4.27 10.13 -0.05
C VAL A 150 -3.11 9.19 0.31
N SER A 151 -3.31 8.18 1.15
CA SER A 151 -2.27 7.20 1.49
C SER A 151 -1.77 6.44 0.26
N THR A 152 -2.68 6.06 -0.64
CA THR A 152 -2.33 5.37 -1.90
C THR A 152 -1.53 6.27 -2.83
N LEU A 153 -1.94 7.53 -3.01
CA LEU A 153 -1.21 8.50 -3.85
C LEU A 153 0.17 8.82 -3.29
N LEU A 154 0.29 8.99 -1.97
CA LEU A 154 1.58 9.20 -1.30
C LEU A 154 2.51 8.01 -1.48
N TYR A 155 1.97 6.79 -1.37
CA TYR A 155 2.77 5.58 -1.59
C TYR A 155 3.23 5.47 -3.05
N LEU A 156 2.38 5.75 -4.03
CA LEU A 156 2.76 5.81 -5.44
C LEU A 156 3.86 6.85 -5.70
N ALA A 157 3.69 8.06 -5.17
CA ALA A 157 4.69 9.11 -5.28
C ALA A 157 6.04 8.69 -4.67
N PHE A 158 6.00 7.99 -3.52
CA PHE A 158 7.19 7.41 -2.92
C PHE A 158 7.87 6.40 -3.84
N LEU A 159 7.14 5.44 -4.41
CA LEU A 159 7.70 4.40 -5.28
C LEU A 159 8.35 5.00 -6.53
N VAL A 160 7.69 5.98 -7.16
CA VAL A 160 8.22 6.66 -8.35
C VAL A 160 9.52 7.39 -8.00
N ARG A 161 9.48 8.29 -7.02
CA ARG A 161 10.64 9.11 -6.65
C ARG A 161 11.81 8.29 -6.11
N ALA A 162 11.54 7.24 -5.32
CA ALA A 162 12.57 6.32 -4.88
C ALA A 162 13.19 5.54 -6.05
N SER A 163 12.40 5.15 -7.04
CA SER A 163 12.91 4.46 -8.23
C SER A 163 13.81 5.35 -9.09
N GLU A 164 13.48 6.64 -9.22
CA GLU A 164 14.28 7.65 -9.94
C GLU A 164 15.59 7.92 -9.21
N ALA A 165 15.56 8.16 -7.91
CA ALA A 165 16.74 8.40 -7.09
C ALA A 165 17.76 7.25 -7.11
N LEU A 166 17.34 6.04 -7.46
CA LEU A 166 18.19 4.85 -7.56
C LEU A 166 18.67 4.58 -9.00
N THR A 167 18.21 5.33 -9.99
CA THR A 167 18.64 5.21 -11.39
C THR A 167 19.63 6.30 -11.84
N GLY A 168 19.65 7.44 -11.16
CA GLY A 168 20.64 8.52 -11.34
C GLY A 168 21.91 8.20 -10.59
#